data_16a5ba35d27f1ea31c5beced2910456d
#
_entry.id   16a5ba35d27f1ea31c5beced2910456d
#
_cell.length_a   1.000
_cell.length_b   1.000
_cell.length_c   1.000
_cell.angle_alpha   90.00
_cell.angle_beta   90.00
_cell.angle_gamma   90.00
#
_symmetry.space_group_name_H-M   'P 1'
#
loop_
_entity.id
_entity.type
_entity.pdbx_description
1 polymer ?
#
loop_
_entity_poly.entity_id
_entity_poly.type
_entity_poly.pdbx_seq_one_letter_code
_entity_poly.pdbx_strand_id
1 'polypeptide(L)'
;SKPLADCLQCNVCQKTGKCVFTDDGVNAFTEKAKHADGFVFATPVYYAHPSGRIFDFLDRAFSSAGDVFKFKPGAAVAVARRGGTTASLDALNKYFGISQMPIAGSTYWNMVHGNVAEDAPCDAEGMQTMRNLASNMIWMMRCFAIGKKSGVPYPDTETGARTNFIRR
;
A
#
# COMPACT_ATOMS: atom_id res chain seq x y z
N SER A 1 19.41 -10.66 3.03
CA SER A 1 18.41 -10.48 1.93
C SER A 1 19.07 -9.76 0.78
N LYS A 2 18.75 -10.14 -0.46
CA LYS A 2 19.24 -9.44 -1.66
C LYS A 2 18.69 -8.01 -1.69
N PRO A 3 19.43 -7.04 -2.25
CA PRO A 3 18.90 -5.72 -2.55
C PRO A 3 17.69 -5.84 -3.49
N LEU A 4 16.69 -4.99 -3.32
CA LEU A 4 15.63 -4.81 -4.30
C LEU A 4 16.09 -3.79 -5.34
N ALA A 5 15.80 -4.04 -6.60
CA ALA A 5 16.00 -3.07 -7.65
C ALA A 5 14.78 -2.13 -7.72
N ASP A 6 15.02 -0.88 -8.05
CA ASP A 6 13.99 0.11 -8.36
C ASP A 6 13.25 -0.20 -9.67
N CYS A 7 12.16 0.50 -9.94
CA CYS A 7 11.43 0.41 -11.19
C CYS A 7 12.21 1.10 -12.32
N LEU A 8 12.57 0.35 -13.35
CA LEU A 8 13.32 0.87 -14.52
C LEU A 8 12.45 1.56 -15.58
N GLN A 9 11.13 1.64 -15.37
CA GLN A 9 10.17 2.11 -16.39
C GLN A 9 10.33 1.42 -17.77
N CYS A 10 10.78 0.18 -17.77
CA CYS A 10 11.01 -0.60 -19.01
C CYS A 10 9.71 -0.98 -19.75
N ASN A 11 8.56 -0.76 -19.13
CA ASN A 11 7.21 -1.05 -19.67
C ASN A 11 6.95 -2.50 -20.09
N VAL A 12 7.83 -3.44 -19.75
CA VAL A 12 7.62 -4.88 -20.01
C VAL A 12 6.34 -5.38 -19.34
N CYS A 13 6.08 -4.93 -18.12
CA CYS A 13 4.89 -5.30 -17.35
C CYS A 13 3.56 -4.89 -18.01
N GLN A 14 3.53 -3.82 -18.80
CA GLN A 14 2.33 -3.42 -19.55
C GLN A 14 1.89 -4.47 -20.58
N LYS A 15 2.84 -5.28 -21.06
CA LYS A 15 2.58 -6.35 -22.05
C LYS A 15 2.40 -7.71 -21.38
N THR A 16 3.11 -7.97 -20.29
CA THR A 16 3.21 -9.30 -19.67
C THR A 16 2.39 -9.44 -18.39
N GLY A 17 1.96 -8.33 -17.76
CA GLY A 17 1.34 -8.32 -16.44
C GLY A 17 2.29 -8.68 -15.29
N LYS A 18 3.61 -8.72 -15.55
CA LYS A 18 4.64 -9.11 -14.57
C LYS A 18 5.86 -8.21 -14.67
N CYS A 19 6.48 -7.92 -13.52
CA CYS A 19 7.76 -7.22 -13.50
C CYS A 19 8.85 -8.06 -14.18
N VAL A 20 9.77 -7.39 -14.89
CA VAL A 20 10.89 -8.05 -15.58
C VAL A 20 11.87 -8.73 -14.61
N PHE A 21 12.00 -8.22 -13.40
CA PHE A 21 12.79 -8.87 -12.35
C PHE A 21 12.00 -10.01 -11.73
N THR A 22 12.58 -11.21 -11.68
CA THR A 22 11.86 -12.43 -11.29
C THR A 22 12.37 -13.07 -10.00
N ASP A 23 13.47 -12.56 -9.42
CA ASP A 23 14.22 -13.22 -8.35
C ASP A 23 14.11 -12.52 -6.98
N ASP A 24 13.22 -11.56 -6.81
CA ASP A 24 13.13 -10.71 -5.61
C ASP A 24 11.77 -10.70 -4.88
N GLY A 25 10.86 -11.54 -5.32
CA GLY A 25 9.58 -11.74 -4.64
C GLY A 25 8.45 -10.79 -5.05
N VAL A 26 8.68 -9.73 -5.85
CA VAL A 26 7.62 -8.80 -6.29
C VAL A 26 6.54 -9.54 -7.07
N ASN A 27 6.92 -10.33 -8.10
CA ASN A 27 5.95 -11.10 -8.88
C ASN A 27 5.22 -12.15 -8.04
N ALA A 28 5.90 -12.79 -7.08
CA ALA A 28 5.26 -13.75 -6.18
C ALA A 28 4.25 -13.07 -5.26
N PHE A 29 4.54 -11.85 -4.81
CA PHE A 29 3.61 -11.03 -4.03
C PHE A 29 2.38 -10.66 -4.86
N THR A 30 2.55 -10.16 -6.09
CA THR A 30 1.42 -9.74 -6.93
C THR A 30 0.50 -10.90 -7.27
N GLU A 31 1.02 -12.10 -7.45
CA GLU A 31 0.20 -13.31 -7.62
C GLU A 31 -0.63 -13.62 -6.36
N LYS A 32 -0.04 -13.55 -5.16
CA LYS A 32 -0.76 -13.72 -3.90
C LYS A 32 -1.79 -12.61 -3.66
N ALA A 33 -1.47 -11.38 -4.05
CA ALA A 33 -2.33 -10.22 -3.91
C ALA A 33 -3.68 -10.35 -4.65
N LYS A 34 -3.75 -11.16 -5.71
CA LYS A 34 -5.00 -11.47 -6.41
C LYS A 34 -6.06 -12.05 -5.48
N HIS A 35 -5.64 -12.81 -4.47
CA HIS A 35 -6.50 -13.52 -3.53
C HIS A 35 -6.64 -12.83 -2.17
N ALA A 36 -6.02 -11.68 -2.00
CA ALA A 36 -6.15 -10.88 -0.78
C ALA A 36 -7.34 -9.92 -0.89
N ASP A 37 -8.02 -9.68 0.23
CA ASP A 37 -9.17 -8.76 0.32
C ASP A 37 -8.79 -7.36 0.82
N GLY A 38 -7.56 -7.15 1.27
CA GLY A 38 -7.03 -5.87 1.74
C GLY A 38 -5.53 -5.93 1.99
N PHE A 39 -4.91 -4.76 2.17
CA PHE A 39 -3.45 -4.65 2.27
C PHE A 39 -3.03 -3.71 3.39
N VAL A 40 -1.99 -4.10 4.12
CA VAL A 40 -1.27 -3.22 5.04
C VAL A 40 0.19 -3.15 4.60
N PHE A 41 0.68 -1.95 4.33
CA PHE A 41 2.08 -1.70 4.05
C PHE A 41 2.72 -0.94 5.21
N ALA A 42 3.67 -1.59 5.88
CA ALA A 42 4.36 -1.03 7.02
C ALA A 42 5.82 -0.71 6.69
N THR A 43 6.32 0.41 7.21
CA THR A 43 7.69 0.85 6.98
C THR A 43 8.33 1.40 8.24
N PRO A 44 9.62 1.13 8.49
CA PRO A 44 10.40 1.95 9.39
C PRO A 44 10.62 3.33 8.75
N VAL A 45 10.81 4.33 9.60
CA VAL A 45 11.15 5.69 9.18
C VAL A 45 12.65 5.89 9.24
N TYR A 46 13.25 6.25 8.10
CA TYR A 46 14.64 6.63 7.98
C TYR A 46 14.76 8.04 7.41
N TYR A 47 15.51 8.93 8.07
CA TYR A 47 15.66 10.33 7.63
C TYR A 47 14.33 11.03 7.34
N ALA A 48 13.36 10.83 8.23
CA ALA A 48 12.01 11.42 8.21
C ALA A 48 11.09 11.00 7.05
N HIS A 49 11.38 9.89 6.34
CA HIS A 49 10.49 9.31 5.32
C HIS A 49 10.56 7.76 5.31
N PRO A 50 9.74 7.07 4.51
CA PRO A 50 9.76 5.61 4.44
C PRO A 50 11.13 5.08 4.01
N SER A 51 11.43 3.82 4.34
CA SER A 51 12.62 3.17 3.81
C SER A 51 12.56 3.11 2.28
N GLY A 52 13.68 3.34 1.58
CA GLY A 52 13.75 3.23 0.11
C GLY A 52 13.28 1.87 -0.39
N ARG A 53 13.56 0.80 0.38
CA ARG A 53 13.17 -0.56 0.01
C ARG A 53 11.67 -0.76 -0.19
N ILE A 54 10.82 -0.06 0.58
CA ILE A 54 9.37 -0.20 0.39
C ILE A 54 8.94 0.46 -0.91
N PHE A 55 9.56 1.55 -1.31
CA PHE A 55 9.31 2.21 -2.59
C PHE A 55 9.75 1.33 -3.77
N ASP A 56 10.97 0.80 -3.74
CA ASP A 56 11.47 -0.13 -4.77
C ASP A 56 10.49 -1.28 -4.99
N PHE A 57 9.91 -1.79 -3.90
CA PHE A 57 8.94 -2.86 -3.95
C PHE A 57 7.58 -2.40 -4.50
N LEU A 58 7.02 -1.32 -3.94
CA LEU A 58 5.67 -0.86 -4.27
C LEU A 58 5.60 -0.26 -5.68
N ASP A 59 6.60 0.50 -6.11
CA ASP A 59 6.65 1.05 -7.47
C ASP A 59 6.55 -0.07 -8.51
N ARG A 60 7.23 -1.16 -8.28
CA ARG A 60 7.19 -2.31 -9.19
C ARG A 60 5.91 -3.13 -9.06
N ALA A 61 5.43 -3.36 -7.85
CA ALA A 61 4.19 -4.11 -7.62
C ALA A 61 2.98 -3.39 -8.23
N PHE A 62 2.83 -2.10 -7.96
CA PHE A 62 1.73 -1.30 -8.48
C PHE A 62 1.83 -1.02 -9.98
N SER A 63 3.04 -0.83 -10.52
CA SER A 63 3.23 -0.68 -11.97
C SER A 63 2.94 -1.98 -12.75
N SER A 64 3.21 -3.14 -12.17
CA SER A 64 3.04 -4.41 -12.87
C SER A 64 1.67 -5.06 -12.67
N ALA A 65 0.98 -4.73 -11.59
CA ALA A 65 -0.28 -5.40 -11.22
C ALA A 65 -1.28 -4.45 -10.54
N GLY A 66 -1.33 -3.18 -10.93
CA GLY A 66 -2.16 -2.15 -10.30
C GLY A 66 -3.64 -2.53 -10.15
N ASP A 67 -4.21 -3.19 -11.16
CA ASP A 67 -5.62 -3.62 -11.13
C ASP A 67 -5.93 -4.65 -10.04
N VAL A 68 -4.91 -5.38 -9.57
CA VAL A 68 -5.07 -6.36 -8.48
C VAL A 68 -5.45 -5.70 -7.16
N PHE A 69 -5.04 -4.45 -6.96
CA PHE A 69 -5.26 -3.70 -5.72
C PHE A 69 -6.57 -2.91 -5.73
N LYS A 70 -7.10 -2.63 -6.90
CA LYS A 70 -8.27 -1.78 -7.11
C LYS A 70 -9.48 -2.23 -6.28
N PHE A 71 -10.14 -1.27 -5.62
CA PHE A 71 -11.31 -1.47 -4.77
C PHE A 71 -11.09 -2.37 -3.54
N LYS A 72 -9.86 -2.69 -3.19
CA LYS A 72 -9.54 -3.37 -1.94
C LYS A 72 -9.03 -2.36 -0.91
N PRO A 73 -9.41 -2.45 0.37
CA PRO A 73 -8.95 -1.50 1.37
C PRO A 73 -7.45 -1.61 1.59
N GLY A 74 -6.81 -0.46 1.72
CA GLY A 74 -5.39 -0.34 2.02
C GLY A 74 -5.13 0.47 3.28
N ALA A 75 -4.07 0.17 4.00
CA ALA A 75 -3.57 0.98 5.09
C ALA A 75 -2.04 1.06 5.08
N ALA A 76 -1.53 2.26 5.32
CA ALA A 76 -0.11 2.48 5.60
C ALA A 76 0.13 2.47 7.11
N VAL A 77 1.27 1.95 7.54
CA VAL A 77 1.74 2.01 8.94
C VAL A 77 3.19 2.49 8.95
N ALA A 78 3.51 3.45 9.79
CA ALA A 78 4.86 3.95 9.97
C ALA A 78 5.36 3.71 11.39
N VAL A 79 6.59 3.20 11.51
CA VAL A 79 7.24 2.98 12.80
C VAL A 79 8.50 3.84 12.88
N ALA A 80 8.60 4.65 13.92
CA ALA A 80 9.74 5.55 14.13
C ALA A 80 10.11 5.66 15.61
N ARG A 81 11.39 5.96 15.87
CA ARG A 81 11.78 6.37 17.22
C ARG A 81 11.13 7.70 17.60
N ARG A 82 10.98 8.65 16.65
CA ARG A 82 10.52 10.01 16.94
C ARG A 82 9.73 10.63 15.78
N GLY A 83 10.37 11.35 14.88
CA GLY A 83 9.74 12.15 13.81
C GLY A 83 9.70 11.44 12.47
N GLY A 84 8.86 11.94 11.54
CA GLY A 84 8.79 11.49 10.14
C GLY A 84 7.69 10.47 9.82
N THR A 85 6.89 10.08 10.81
CA THR A 85 5.78 9.12 10.62
C THR A 85 4.70 9.66 9.70
N THR A 86 4.25 10.90 9.89
CA THR A 86 3.20 11.51 9.03
C THR A 86 3.65 11.64 7.58
N ALA A 87 4.87 12.14 7.33
CA ALA A 87 5.42 12.22 5.98
C ALA A 87 5.52 10.83 5.31
N SER A 88 5.84 9.80 6.11
CA SER A 88 5.89 8.41 5.63
C SER A 88 4.50 7.88 5.27
N LEU A 89 3.49 8.17 6.06
CA LEU A 89 2.11 7.80 5.78
C LEU A 89 1.59 8.49 4.52
N ASP A 90 1.85 9.80 4.36
CA ASP A 90 1.45 10.55 3.17
C ASP A 90 2.07 9.97 1.90
N ALA A 91 3.34 9.58 1.97
CA ALA A 91 4.02 8.98 0.83
C ALA A 91 3.42 7.62 0.43
N LEU A 92 3.12 6.75 1.40
CA LEU A 92 2.53 5.43 1.12
C LEU A 92 1.05 5.52 0.69
N ASN A 93 0.28 6.44 1.26
CA ASN A 93 -1.12 6.63 0.91
C ASN A 93 -1.33 7.04 -0.56
N LYS A 94 -0.31 7.59 -1.23
CA LYS A 94 -0.38 7.92 -2.67
C LYS A 94 -0.59 6.68 -3.54
N TYR A 95 -0.01 5.54 -3.18
CA TYR A 95 -0.23 4.27 -3.89
C TYR A 95 -1.69 3.85 -3.83
N PHE A 96 -2.31 3.99 -2.67
CA PHE A 96 -3.73 3.65 -2.50
C PHE A 96 -4.62 4.60 -3.29
N GLY A 97 -4.38 5.92 -3.17
CA GLY A 97 -5.20 6.93 -3.83
C GLY A 97 -5.23 6.76 -5.35
N ILE A 98 -4.06 6.63 -6.00
CA ILE A 98 -4.00 6.48 -7.46
C ILE A 98 -4.58 5.14 -7.94
N SER A 99 -4.58 4.12 -7.09
CA SER A 99 -5.04 2.77 -7.41
C SER A 99 -6.51 2.53 -7.07
N GLN A 100 -7.28 3.58 -6.75
CA GLN A 100 -8.70 3.49 -6.38
C GLN A 100 -8.94 2.55 -5.18
N MET A 101 -7.99 2.50 -4.25
CA MET A 101 -8.11 1.74 -3.02
C MET A 101 -8.71 2.63 -1.92
N PRO A 102 -9.79 2.21 -1.24
CA PRO A 102 -10.23 2.89 -0.03
C PRO A 102 -9.16 2.82 1.05
N ILE A 103 -8.81 3.96 1.63
CA ILE A 103 -7.80 4.04 2.69
C ILE A 103 -8.48 3.81 4.03
N ALA A 104 -8.05 2.78 4.77
CA ALA A 104 -8.53 2.51 6.10
C ALA A 104 -7.82 3.42 7.11
N GLY A 105 -8.61 4.21 7.84
CA GLY A 105 -8.15 5.01 8.97
C GLY A 105 -8.30 4.27 10.29
N SER A 106 -7.73 4.86 11.35
CA SER A 106 -7.89 4.44 12.73
C SER A 106 -8.39 5.61 13.59
N THR A 107 -8.19 5.55 14.89
CA THR A 107 -8.50 6.64 15.84
C THR A 107 -7.43 7.73 15.89
N TYR A 108 -6.29 7.49 15.26
CA TYR A 108 -5.18 8.41 15.04
C TYR A 108 -4.43 8.02 13.77
N TRP A 109 -3.40 8.77 13.35
CA TRP A 109 -2.53 8.35 12.25
C TRP A 109 -1.88 7.01 12.57
N ASN A 110 -1.78 6.14 11.60
CA ASN A 110 -1.33 4.76 11.76
C ASN A 110 0.18 4.69 12.04
N MET A 111 0.59 5.09 13.21
CA MET A 111 1.99 5.11 13.62
C MET A 111 2.20 4.40 14.94
N VAL A 112 3.42 3.87 15.12
CA VAL A 112 3.91 3.28 16.35
C VAL A 112 5.30 3.82 16.62
N HIS A 113 5.64 4.07 17.87
CA HIS A 113 6.94 4.57 18.26
C HIS A 113 7.75 3.50 18.99
N GLY A 114 9.05 3.46 18.67
CA GLY A 114 10.03 2.57 19.29
C GLY A 114 11.41 2.77 18.66
N ASN A 115 12.45 2.62 19.45
CA ASN A 115 13.85 2.69 19.00
C ASN A 115 14.35 1.32 18.52
N VAL A 116 13.83 0.26 19.14
CA VAL A 116 14.07 -1.14 18.79
C VAL A 116 12.75 -1.88 18.70
N ALA A 117 12.75 -3.09 18.20
CA ALA A 117 11.52 -3.86 17.98
C ALA A 117 10.73 -4.10 19.27
N GLU A 118 11.45 -4.27 20.38
CA GLU A 118 10.91 -4.55 21.70
C GLU A 118 10.18 -3.35 22.31
N ASP A 119 10.47 -2.13 21.84
CA ASP A 119 9.80 -0.90 22.31
C ASP A 119 8.39 -0.75 21.72
N ALA A 120 8.17 -1.22 20.50
CA ALA A 120 6.90 -1.03 19.80
C ALA A 120 5.68 -1.54 20.58
N PRO A 121 5.71 -2.71 21.24
CA PRO A 121 4.61 -3.14 22.11
C PRO A 121 4.40 -2.27 23.36
N CYS A 122 5.37 -1.46 23.75
CA CYS A 122 5.32 -0.55 24.90
C CYS A 122 4.65 0.78 24.55
N ASP A 123 4.50 1.11 23.26
CA ASP A 123 3.71 2.25 22.79
C ASP A 123 2.21 1.91 22.89
N ALA A 124 1.63 2.17 24.05
CA ALA A 124 0.24 1.80 24.35
C ALA A 124 -0.76 2.48 23.39
N GLU A 125 -0.55 3.75 23.03
CA GLU A 125 -1.40 4.48 22.09
C GLU A 125 -1.22 3.99 20.67
N GLY A 126 0.01 3.78 20.21
CA GLY A 126 0.29 3.21 18.91
C GLY A 126 -0.31 1.82 18.76
N MET A 127 -0.18 0.96 19.76
CA MET A 127 -0.80 -0.38 19.75
C MET A 127 -2.33 -0.35 19.80
N GLN A 128 -2.93 0.61 20.50
CA GLN A 128 -4.37 0.86 20.46
C GLN A 128 -4.79 1.28 19.04
N THR A 129 -4.08 2.20 18.44
CA THR A 129 -4.30 2.66 17.06
C THR A 129 -4.24 1.49 16.08
N MET A 130 -3.27 0.57 16.22
CA MET A 130 -3.16 -0.63 15.36
C MET A 130 -4.34 -1.60 15.55
N ARG A 131 -4.82 -1.81 16.76
CA ARG A 131 -6.01 -2.65 17.01
C ARG A 131 -7.27 -2.04 16.38
N ASN A 132 -7.45 -0.73 16.52
CA ASN A 132 -8.58 -0.03 15.90
C ASN A 132 -8.49 -0.05 14.36
N LEU A 133 -7.29 0.14 13.80
CA LEU A 133 -7.06 -0.02 12.37
C LEU A 133 -7.47 -1.40 11.87
N ALA A 134 -7.03 -2.45 12.55
CA ALA A 134 -7.38 -3.83 12.19
C ALA A 134 -8.91 -4.05 12.22
N SER A 135 -9.59 -3.53 13.25
CA SER A 135 -11.05 -3.62 13.39
C SER A 135 -11.76 -2.89 12.25
N ASN A 136 -11.30 -1.67 11.90
CA ASN A 136 -11.86 -0.88 10.81
C ASN A 136 -11.66 -1.57 9.46
N MET A 137 -10.47 -2.12 9.20
CA MET A 137 -10.20 -2.87 7.96
C MET A 137 -11.07 -4.11 7.84
N ILE A 138 -11.23 -4.88 8.92
CA ILE A 138 -12.09 -6.07 8.93
C ILE A 138 -13.53 -5.66 8.63
N TRP A 139 -14.03 -4.59 9.26
CA TRP A 139 -15.36 -4.08 9.00
C TRP A 139 -15.55 -3.69 7.52
N MET A 140 -14.61 -2.92 6.93
CA MET A 140 -14.66 -2.55 5.52
C MET A 140 -14.68 -3.77 4.60
N MET A 141 -13.78 -4.75 4.82
CA MET A 141 -13.72 -5.96 4.02
C MET A 141 -15.04 -6.76 4.09
N ARG A 142 -15.67 -6.85 5.28
CA ARG A 142 -16.98 -7.49 5.45
C ARG A 142 -18.08 -6.74 4.69
N CYS A 143 -18.09 -5.39 4.74
CA CYS A 143 -19.04 -4.58 3.98
C CYS A 143 -18.90 -4.81 2.48
N PHE A 144 -17.67 -4.84 1.97
CA PHE A 144 -17.40 -5.09 0.55
C PHE A 144 -17.82 -6.51 0.13
N ALA A 145 -17.53 -7.50 0.96
CA ALA A 145 -17.94 -8.88 0.69
C ALA A 145 -19.49 -9.01 0.64
N ILE A 146 -20.21 -8.36 1.57
CA ILE A 146 -21.68 -8.33 1.58
C ILE A 146 -22.20 -7.59 0.35
N GLY A 147 -21.66 -6.41 0.02
CA GLY A 147 -22.04 -5.64 -1.17
C GLY A 147 -21.88 -6.47 -2.44
N LYS A 148 -20.72 -7.12 -2.61
CA LYS A 148 -20.46 -8.02 -3.74
C LYS A 148 -21.47 -9.17 -3.82
N LYS A 149 -21.75 -9.83 -2.66
CA LYS A 149 -22.73 -10.92 -2.59
C LYS A 149 -24.14 -10.44 -2.92
N SER A 150 -24.49 -9.20 -2.60
CA SER A 150 -25.79 -8.57 -2.87
C SER A 150 -25.88 -7.98 -4.28
N GLY A 151 -24.89 -8.17 -5.14
CA GLY A 151 -24.89 -7.69 -6.52
C GLY A 151 -24.60 -6.20 -6.70
N VAL A 152 -24.02 -5.52 -5.70
CA VAL A 152 -23.58 -4.12 -5.85
C VAL A 152 -22.39 -4.10 -6.82
N PRO A 153 -22.50 -3.42 -7.98
CA PRO A 153 -21.42 -3.38 -8.95
C PRO A 153 -20.27 -2.49 -8.45
N TYR A 154 -19.06 -2.78 -8.91
CA TYR A 154 -17.97 -1.81 -8.77
C TYR A 154 -18.26 -0.58 -9.62
N PRO A 155 -17.78 0.61 -9.22
CA PRO A 155 -17.92 1.81 -10.02
C PRO A 155 -17.26 1.65 -11.39
N ASP A 156 -17.92 2.13 -12.44
CA ASP A 156 -17.31 2.28 -13.75
C ASP A 156 -16.19 3.32 -13.68
N THR A 157 -15.06 3.00 -14.27
CA THR A 157 -13.90 3.89 -14.31
C THR A 157 -13.78 4.52 -15.69
N GLU A 158 -14.04 5.81 -15.78
CA GLU A 158 -13.73 6.57 -17.00
C GLU A 158 -12.22 6.67 -17.19
N THR A 159 -11.75 6.37 -18.39
CA THR A 159 -10.33 6.41 -18.78
C THR A 159 -10.17 7.06 -20.15
N GLY A 160 -8.96 7.44 -20.53
CA GLY A 160 -8.64 7.93 -21.87
C GLY A 160 -8.23 9.39 -21.92
N ALA A 161 -8.81 10.27 -21.09
CA ALA A 161 -8.31 11.63 -20.98
C ALA A 161 -6.93 11.66 -20.31
N ARG A 162 -5.95 12.30 -20.98
CA ARG A 162 -4.59 12.43 -20.45
C ARG A 162 -4.12 13.86 -20.58
N THR A 163 -3.67 14.44 -19.49
CA THR A 163 -3.04 15.74 -19.49
C THR A 163 -1.68 15.64 -20.16
N ASN A 164 -1.44 16.47 -21.14
CA ASN A 164 -0.14 16.66 -21.77
C ASN A 164 0.23 18.13 -21.77
N PHE A 165 1.20 18.52 -20.97
CA PHE A 165 1.67 19.91 -20.88
C PHE A 165 2.65 20.26 -21.99
N ILE A 166 3.15 19.28 -22.77
CA ILE A 166 4.02 19.50 -23.92
C ILE A 166 3.13 19.63 -25.16
N ARG A 167 2.94 20.85 -25.63
CA ARG A 167 2.30 21.13 -26.90
C ARG A 167 3.33 21.05 -28.02
N ARG A 168 3.15 20.10 -28.93
CA ARG A 168 3.96 19.98 -30.15
C ARG A 168 3.18 20.56 -31.32
#